data_009a4534be59537b0e53b2b97d680be8
#
_entry.id   009a4534be59537b0e53b2b97d680be8
#
_cell.length_a   1.000
_cell.length_b   1.000
_cell.length_c   1.000
_cell.angle_alpha   90.00
_cell.angle_beta   90.00
_cell.angle_gamma   90.00
#
_symmetry.space_group_name_H-M   'P 1'
#
loop_
_entity.id
_entity.type
_entity.pdbx_description
1 polymer ?
#
loop_
_entity_poly.entity_id
_entity_poly.type
_entity_poly.pdbx_seq_one_letter_code
_entity_poly.pdbx_strand_id
1 'polypeptide(L)'
;IAVTALGHAHPELVDTIQEQAKKLWHVSNLYEIPNQEELANRLVDETFADTVFFTNSGAESMECAIKMARKYWFEKGESNRSTIITFDNAFHGRTIATISAVGSEKLTKGFGPLLPGFVQIPIEKDDYSQLESEIQGSDIAAIIVEPIQGEGGIIPLSDEFLNVIRNFCDQTGVLLIFDEI
;
A
#
# COMPACT_ATOMS: atom_id res chain seq x y z
N ILE A 1 -0.91 -14.37 6.64
CA ILE A 1 -1.95 -13.90 7.54
C ILE A 1 -2.99 -13.16 6.71
N ALA A 2 -4.27 -13.23 7.11
CA ALA A 2 -5.41 -12.50 6.55
C ALA A 2 -5.73 -12.71 5.03
N VAL A 3 -5.23 -13.76 4.39
CA VAL A 3 -5.49 -14.03 2.96
C VAL A 3 -6.57 -15.09 2.71
N THR A 4 -7.05 -15.78 3.73
CA THR A 4 -8.07 -16.83 3.64
C THR A 4 -9.32 -16.46 4.44
N ALA A 5 -9.91 -15.30 4.12
CA ALA A 5 -11.05 -14.75 4.86
C ALA A 5 -12.27 -15.71 4.95
N LEU A 6 -12.47 -16.56 3.95
CA LEU A 6 -13.54 -17.57 3.92
C LEU A 6 -13.09 -18.96 4.45
N GLY A 7 -11.89 -19.04 5.02
CA GLY A 7 -11.31 -20.31 5.50
C GLY A 7 -10.64 -21.12 4.38
N HIS A 8 -10.24 -22.34 4.73
CA HIS A 8 -9.58 -23.24 3.81
C HIS A 8 -10.61 -24.03 2.97
N ALA A 9 -10.37 -24.11 1.67
CA ALA A 9 -11.16 -24.91 0.75
C ALA A 9 -12.68 -24.64 0.81
N HIS A 10 -13.06 -23.35 0.81
CA HIS A 10 -14.48 -22.99 0.73
C HIS A 10 -15.11 -23.60 -0.54
N PRO A 11 -16.23 -24.33 -0.43
CA PRO A 11 -16.78 -25.10 -1.55
C PRO A 11 -16.99 -24.31 -2.83
N GLU A 12 -17.62 -23.13 -2.73
CA GLU A 12 -17.88 -22.28 -3.90
C GLU A 12 -16.58 -21.79 -4.57
N LEU A 13 -15.52 -21.52 -3.79
CA LEU A 13 -14.22 -21.13 -4.34
C LEU A 13 -13.53 -22.31 -5.03
N VAL A 14 -13.65 -23.51 -4.48
CA VAL A 14 -13.12 -24.74 -5.10
C VAL A 14 -13.82 -25.00 -6.44
N ASP A 15 -15.14 -24.92 -6.47
CA ASP A 15 -15.93 -25.12 -7.69
C ASP A 15 -15.57 -24.04 -8.75
N THR A 16 -15.46 -22.77 -8.34
CA THR A 16 -15.09 -21.69 -9.23
C THR A 16 -13.70 -21.90 -9.86
N ILE A 17 -12.69 -22.30 -9.07
CA ILE A 17 -11.35 -22.60 -9.57
C ILE A 17 -11.40 -23.79 -10.56
N GLN A 18 -12.14 -24.85 -10.24
CA GLN A 18 -12.24 -26.01 -11.13
C GLN A 18 -12.89 -25.64 -12.48
N GLU A 19 -13.93 -24.83 -12.48
CA GLU A 19 -14.57 -24.37 -13.72
C GLU A 19 -13.67 -23.41 -14.51
N GLN A 20 -13.00 -22.49 -13.84
CA GLN A 20 -12.08 -21.57 -14.50
C GLN A 20 -10.85 -22.29 -15.09
N ALA A 21 -10.32 -23.27 -14.36
CA ALA A 21 -9.15 -24.05 -14.81
C ALA A 21 -9.40 -24.84 -16.10
N LYS A 22 -10.66 -25.19 -16.40
CA LYS A 22 -11.04 -25.85 -17.67
C LYS A 22 -11.11 -24.87 -18.84
N LYS A 23 -11.18 -23.57 -18.59
CA LYS A 23 -11.35 -22.53 -19.61
C LYS A 23 -10.02 -21.86 -19.98
N LEU A 24 -9.38 -21.26 -18.99
CA LEU A 24 -8.18 -20.45 -19.21
C LEU A 24 -7.43 -20.25 -17.89
N TRP A 25 -6.11 -20.48 -17.89
CA TRP A 25 -5.26 -20.29 -16.74
C TRP A 25 -4.57 -18.93 -16.73
N HIS A 26 -4.11 -18.50 -17.90
CA HIS A 26 -3.39 -17.24 -18.05
C HIS A 26 -3.61 -16.66 -19.45
N VAL A 27 -3.70 -15.35 -19.50
CA VAL A 27 -3.68 -14.56 -20.74
C VAL A 27 -2.92 -13.25 -20.50
N SER A 28 -2.27 -12.73 -21.54
CA SER A 28 -1.61 -11.43 -21.49
C SER A 28 -2.63 -10.31 -21.31
N ASN A 29 -2.21 -9.21 -20.65
CA ASN A 29 -2.96 -7.95 -20.58
C ASN A 29 -3.14 -7.22 -21.95
N LEU A 30 -2.70 -7.84 -23.03
CA LEU A 30 -3.01 -7.42 -24.39
C LEU A 30 -4.42 -7.82 -24.83
N TYR A 31 -5.09 -8.66 -24.05
CA TYR A 31 -6.44 -9.15 -24.32
C TYR A 31 -7.41 -8.65 -23.25
N GLU A 32 -8.66 -8.51 -23.66
CA GLU A 32 -9.75 -8.24 -22.72
C GLU A 32 -10.01 -9.45 -21.83
N ILE A 33 -10.18 -9.20 -20.53
CA ILE A 33 -10.47 -10.23 -19.51
C ILE A 33 -11.79 -9.85 -18.83
N PRO A 34 -12.95 -10.37 -19.32
CA PRO A 34 -14.27 -9.91 -18.86
C PRO A 34 -14.47 -9.99 -17.34
N ASN A 35 -14.02 -11.07 -16.70
CA ASN A 35 -14.16 -11.23 -15.24
C ASN A 35 -13.32 -10.21 -14.46
N GLN A 36 -12.17 -9.80 -14.99
CA GLN A 36 -11.32 -8.77 -14.39
C GLN A 36 -11.99 -7.40 -14.51
N GLU A 37 -12.56 -7.11 -15.66
CA GLU A 37 -13.29 -5.85 -15.90
C GLU A 37 -14.54 -5.76 -15.03
N GLU A 38 -15.32 -6.82 -14.93
CA GLU A 38 -16.48 -6.90 -14.03
C GLU A 38 -16.08 -6.64 -12.56
N LEU A 39 -15.00 -7.29 -12.09
CA LEU A 39 -14.52 -7.09 -10.73
C LEU A 39 -14.03 -5.63 -10.52
N ALA A 40 -13.32 -5.06 -11.50
CA ALA A 40 -12.86 -3.67 -11.41
C ALA A 40 -14.04 -2.70 -11.31
N ASN A 41 -15.07 -2.88 -12.14
CA ASN A 41 -16.28 -2.05 -12.10
C ASN A 41 -16.97 -2.16 -10.73
N ARG A 42 -17.13 -3.37 -10.19
CA ARG A 42 -17.72 -3.55 -8.85
C ARG A 42 -16.91 -2.86 -7.75
N LEU A 43 -15.57 -2.93 -7.81
CA LEU A 43 -14.72 -2.24 -6.84
C LEU A 43 -14.85 -0.72 -6.95
N VAL A 44 -14.95 -0.18 -8.15
CA VAL A 44 -15.19 1.26 -8.37
C VAL A 44 -16.57 1.67 -7.85
N ASP A 45 -17.61 0.87 -8.10
CA ASP A 45 -18.97 1.16 -7.64
C ASP A 45 -19.13 1.09 -6.10
N GLU A 46 -18.36 0.23 -5.43
CA GLU A 46 -18.47 -0.03 -4.00
C GLU A 46 -17.47 0.75 -3.14
N THR A 47 -16.52 1.46 -3.76
CA THR A 47 -15.46 2.19 -3.03
C THR A 47 -15.32 3.63 -3.55
N PHE A 48 -14.38 4.37 -2.98
CA PHE A 48 -14.03 5.72 -3.45
C PHE A 48 -13.12 5.71 -4.70
N ALA A 49 -12.68 4.54 -5.16
CA ALA A 49 -11.70 4.44 -6.24
C ALA A 49 -12.32 4.76 -7.60
N ASP A 50 -11.62 5.54 -8.41
CA ASP A 50 -12.01 5.80 -9.83
C ASP A 50 -11.47 4.72 -10.77
N THR A 51 -10.39 4.04 -10.39
CA THR A 51 -9.72 3.02 -11.20
C THR A 51 -9.13 1.91 -10.32
N VAL A 52 -8.91 0.74 -10.92
CA VAL A 52 -8.33 -0.43 -10.25
C VAL A 52 -7.16 -0.97 -11.06
N PHE A 53 -6.10 -1.38 -10.37
CA PHE A 53 -4.97 -2.08 -10.96
C PHE A 53 -4.72 -3.38 -10.19
N PHE A 54 -4.74 -4.52 -10.90
CA PHE A 54 -4.55 -5.83 -10.28
C PHE A 54 -3.10 -6.27 -10.28
N THR A 55 -2.66 -6.83 -9.16
CA THR A 55 -1.34 -7.42 -8.96
C THR A 55 -1.48 -8.86 -8.43
N ASN A 56 -0.36 -9.60 -8.35
CA ASN A 56 -0.41 -10.99 -7.88
C ASN A 56 -0.26 -11.12 -6.36
N SER A 57 0.18 -10.07 -5.68
CA SER A 57 0.40 -10.09 -4.24
C SER A 57 0.37 -8.70 -3.63
N GLY A 58 0.18 -8.62 -2.31
CA GLY A 58 0.27 -7.37 -1.57
C GLY A 58 1.63 -6.68 -1.75
N ALA A 59 2.73 -7.43 -1.73
CA ALA A 59 4.05 -6.87 -1.98
C ALA A 59 4.16 -6.21 -3.36
N GLU A 60 3.56 -6.79 -4.40
CA GLU A 60 3.50 -6.17 -5.73
C GLU A 60 2.59 -4.94 -5.75
N SER A 61 1.50 -4.94 -5.01
CA SER A 61 0.64 -3.76 -4.86
C SER A 61 1.40 -2.61 -4.22
N MET A 62 2.16 -2.87 -3.17
CA MET A 62 3.00 -1.87 -2.52
C MET A 62 4.14 -1.38 -3.41
N GLU A 63 4.81 -2.25 -4.15
CA GLU A 63 5.80 -1.86 -5.17
C GLU A 63 5.17 -0.96 -6.24
N CYS A 64 3.96 -1.28 -6.68
CA CYS A 64 3.21 -0.46 -7.62
C CYS A 64 2.91 0.91 -7.01
N ALA A 65 2.38 0.98 -5.79
CA ALA A 65 2.03 2.23 -5.11
C ALA A 65 3.26 3.14 -4.91
N ILE A 66 4.40 2.58 -4.45
CA ILE A 66 5.66 3.31 -4.29
C ILE A 66 6.13 3.90 -5.63
N LYS A 67 6.12 3.10 -6.69
CA LYS A 67 6.53 3.54 -8.03
C LYS A 67 5.57 4.59 -8.59
N MET A 68 4.26 4.41 -8.42
CA MET A 68 3.25 5.35 -8.88
C MET A 68 3.39 6.70 -8.18
N ALA A 69 3.61 6.71 -6.85
CA ALA A 69 3.81 7.93 -6.09
C ALA A 69 5.00 8.74 -6.62
N ARG A 70 6.14 8.10 -6.84
CA ARG A 70 7.33 8.75 -7.40
C ARG A 70 7.12 9.20 -8.85
N LYS A 71 6.48 8.37 -9.67
CA LYS A 71 6.20 8.68 -11.08
C LYS A 71 5.22 9.84 -11.22
N TYR A 72 4.20 9.93 -10.38
CA TYR A 72 3.24 11.01 -10.35
C TYR A 72 3.93 12.39 -10.21
N TRP A 73 4.83 12.54 -9.25
CA TRP A 73 5.54 13.79 -9.03
C TRP A 73 6.55 14.10 -10.13
N PHE A 74 7.20 13.06 -10.67
CA PHE A 74 8.07 13.23 -11.83
C PHE A 74 7.31 13.81 -13.04
N GLU A 75 6.13 13.27 -13.36
CA GLU A 75 5.29 13.76 -14.48
C GLU A 75 4.74 15.16 -14.22
N LYS A 76 4.61 15.56 -12.97
CA LYS A 76 4.24 16.94 -12.60
C LYS A 76 5.41 17.93 -12.69
N GLY A 77 6.61 17.49 -13.00
CA GLY A 77 7.81 18.32 -13.02
C GLY A 77 8.43 18.56 -11.65
N GLU A 78 7.96 17.87 -10.61
CA GLU A 78 8.41 17.96 -9.22
C GLU A 78 9.23 16.73 -8.81
N SER A 79 10.22 16.36 -9.61
CA SER A 79 11.01 15.11 -9.44
C SER A 79 11.82 15.06 -8.13
N ASN A 80 11.97 16.18 -7.42
CA ASN A 80 12.53 16.23 -6.07
C ASN A 80 11.59 15.62 -5.02
N ARG A 81 10.29 15.56 -5.27
CA ARG A 81 9.31 14.91 -4.38
C ARG A 81 9.37 13.39 -4.58
N SER A 82 10.22 12.73 -3.80
CA SER A 82 10.47 11.28 -3.92
C SER A 82 10.51 10.56 -2.57
N THR A 83 10.51 11.30 -1.47
CA THR A 83 10.49 10.77 -0.09
C THR A 83 9.11 10.22 0.25
N ILE A 84 9.08 9.04 0.85
CA ILE A 84 7.85 8.38 1.30
C ILE A 84 7.93 8.22 2.82
N ILE A 85 6.93 8.75 3.51
CA ILE A 85 6.77 8.57 4.96
C ILE A 85 6.06 7.25 5.21
N THR A 86 6.56 6.51 6.18
CA THR A 86 5.99 5.27 6.71
C THR A 86 6.03 5.28 8.23
N PHE A 87 5.50 4.26 8.87
CA PHE A 87 5.38 4.25 10.33
C PHE A 87 6.01 2.99 10.94
N ASP A 88 6.44 3.11 12.19
CA ASP A 88 6.95 2.00 12.98
C ASP A 88 5.93 0.86 13.09
N ASN A 89 6.44 -0.36 13.25
CA ASN A 89 5.66 -1.59 13.35
C ASN A 89 4.79 -1.92 12.13
N ALA A 90 4.95 -1.21 11.03
CA ALA A 90 4.26 -1.49 9.78
C ALA A 90 4.81 -2.77 9.12
N PHE A 91 3.98 -3.37 8.26
CA PHE A 91 4.39 -4.45 7.38
C PHE A 91 3.86 -4.22 5.97
N HIS A 92 4.76 -3.95 5.02
CA HIS A 92 4.40 -3.64 3.63
C HIS A 92 4.87 -4.69 2.61
N GLY A 93 5.45 -5.81 3.06
CA GLY A 93 5.95 -6.88 2.21
C GLY A 93 7.41 -7.24 2.46
N ARG A 94 7.97 -8.05 1.57
CA ARG A 94 9.34 -8.61 1.71
C ARG A 94 10.25 -8.34 0.53
N THR A 95 9.89 -7.46 -0.41
CA THR A 95 10.78 -6.96 -1.47
C THR A 95 11.75 -5.92 -0.91
N ILE A 96 12.81 -5.60 -1.66
CA ILE A 96 13.79 -4.61 -1.19
C ILE A 96 13.14 -3.25 -0.90
N ALA A 97 12.22 -2.80 -1.76
CA ALA A 97 11.52 -1.53 -1.51
C ALA A 97 10.62 -1.59 -0.28
N THR A 98 9.84 -2.67 -0.13
CA THR A 98 8.91 -2.78 1.00
C THR A 98 9.61 -2.97 2.34
N ILE A 99 10.73 -3.71 2.41
CA ILE A 99 11.53 -3.77 3.65
C ILE A 99 12.24 -2.45 3.95
N SER A 100 12.63 -1.69 2.91
CA SER A 100 13.19 -0.34 3.10
C SER A 100 12.15 0.63 3.67
N ALA A 101 10.89 0.50 3.24
CA ALA A 101 9.78 1.27 3.75
C ALA A 101 9.51 1.01 5.24
N VAL A 102 9.63 -0.24 5.68
CA VAL A 102 9.40 -0.61 7.09
C VAL A 102 10.57 -0.22 8.01
N GLY A 103 11.81 -0.31 7.53
CA GLY A 103 13.02 0.05 8.27
C GLY A 103 13.36 -0.84 9.49
N SER A 104 12.55 -1.84 9.81
CA SER A 104 12.78 -2.74 10.94
C SER A 104 14.07 -3.56 10.78
N GLU A 105 14.98 -3.49 11.74
CA GLU A 105 16.24 -4.27 11.72
C GLU A 105 15.97 -5.78 11.54
N LYS A 106 14.91 -6.29 12.12
CA LYS A 106 14.49 -7.68 11.97
C LYS A 106 14.27 -8.09 10.52
N LEU A 107 13.78 -7.17 9.68
CA LEU A 107 13.47 -7.42 8.27
C LEU A 107 14.59 -6.99 7.33
N THR A 108 15.45 -6.05 7.73
CA THR A 108 16.44 -5.42 6.85
C THR A 108 17.86 -5.95 7.04
N LYS A 109 18.15 -6.61 8.19
CA LYS A 109 19.50 -7.10 8.50
C LYS A 109 20.04 -8.07 7.45
N GLY A 110 21.16 -7.70 6.85
CA GLY A 110 21.83 -8.51 5.82
C GLY A 110 21.32 -8.30 4.40
N PHE A 111 20.32 -7.45 4.19
CA PHE A 111 19.73 -7.15 2.87
C PHE A 111 20.08 -5.75 2.32
N GLY A 112 21.05 -5.08 2.95
CA GLY A 112 21.51 -3.77 2.47
C GLY A 112 22.37 -3.84 1.18
N PRO A 113 22.55 -2.70 0.48
CA PRO A 113 22.01 -1.40 0.85
C PRO A 113 20.50 -1.30 0.63
N LEU A 114 19.81 -0.61 1.55
CA LEU A 114 18.38 -0.38 1.43
C LEU A 114 18.10 0.70 0.37
N LEU A 115 16.90 0.68 -0.17
CA LEU A 115 16.45 1.70 -1.11
C LEU A 115 16.26 3.05 -0.37
N PRO A 116 16.88 4.14 -0.84
CA PRO A 116 16.75 5.46 -0.20
C PRO A 116 15.37 6.09 -0.46
N GLY A 117 15.07 7.13 0.31
CA GLY A 117 13.86 7.93 0.16
C GLY A 117 12.68 7.41 0.98
N PHE A 118 12.94 6.74 2.09
CA PHE A 118 11.94 6.41 3.11
C PHE A 118 12.31 7.04 4.44
N VAL A 119 11.31 7.58 5.12
CA VAL A 119 11.40 8.12 6.48
C VAL A 119 10.38 7.38 7.33
N GLN A 120 10.87 6.66 8.35
CA GLN A 120 10.01 5.97 9.30
C GLN A 120 9.75 6.88 10.50
N ILE A 121 8.49 7.03 10.88
CA ILE A 121 8.05 7.84 12.01
C ILE A 121 7.40 6.92 13.05
N PRO A 122 7.76 7.04 14.34
CA PRO A 122 7.06 6.31 15.38
C PRO A 122 5.61 6.81 15.51
N ILE A 123 4.70 5.88 15.76
CA ILE A 123 3.32 6.22 16.12
C ILE A 123 3.28 6.32 17.64
N GLU A 124 3.43 7.52 18.17
CA GLU A 124 3.25 7.79 19.58
C GLU A 124 1.81 8.18 19.88
N LYS A 125 1.25 7.60 20.92
CA LYS A 125 -0.13 7.88 21.29
C LYS A 125 -0.26 9.34 21.70
N ASP A 126 -1.15 10.05 21.02
CA ASP A 126 -1.51 11.46 21.28
C ASP A 126 -0.34 12.46 21.10
N ASP A 127 0.78 12.07 20.48
CA ASP A 127 1.87 12.97 20.11
C ASP A 127 2.19 12.88 18.61
N TYR A 128 1.84 13.89 17.86
CA TYR A 128 2.05 14.00 16.41
C TYR A 128 3.16 14.97 16.04
N SER A 129 3.91 15.46 17.03
CA SER A 129 4.94 16.51 16.83
C SER A 129 6.05 16.06 15.88
N GLN A 130 6.44 14.79 15.91
CA GLN A 130 7.44 14.26 15.01
C GLN A 130 6.88 14.14 13.58
N LEU A 131 5.65 13.68 13.42
CA LEU A 131 4.98 13.68 12.12
C LEU A 131 4.91 15.10 11.56
N GLU A 132 4.44 16.08 12.35
CA GLU A 132 4.34 17.48 11.93
C GLU A 132 5.70 18.08 11.55
N SER A 133 6.78 17.68 12.23
CA SER A 133 8.14 18.10 11.92
C SER A 133 8.65 17.55 10.59
N GLU A 134 8.48 16.23 10.37
CA GLU A 134 8.95 15.54 9.16
C GLU A 134 8.16 15.94 7.92
N ILE A 135 6.85 16.16 8.06
CA ILE A 135 5.98 16.52 6.94
C ILE A 135 6.17 17.96 6.45
N GLN A 136 6.97 18.78 7.12
CA GLN A 136 7.36 20.12 6.62
C GLN A 136 8.35 20.07 5.45
N GLY A 137 8.89 18.88 5.12
CA GLY A 137 9.78 18.69 3.98
C GLY A 137 9.07 18.89 2.64
N SER A 138 9.66 19.66 1.73
CA SER A 138 9.11 19.92 0.39
C SER A 138 9.31 18.76 -0.60
N ASP A 139 9.96 17.68 -0.19
CA ASP A 139 10.34 16.54 -1.03
C ASP A 139 9.46 15.30 -0.82
N ILE A 140 8.38 15.41 -0.02
CA ILE A 140 7.51 14.30 0.30
C ILE A 140 6.60 13.99 -0.89
N ALA A 141 6.67 12.74 -1.35
CA ALA A 141 5.83 12.20 -2.41
C ALA A 141 4.52 11.60 -1.87
N ALA A 142 4.63 10.81 -0.81
CA ALA A 142 3.49 10.07 -0.26
C ALA A 142 3.68 9.76 1.23
N ILE A 143 2.56 9.48 1.88
CA ILE A 143 2.49 8.81 3.19
C ILE A 143 1.84 7.45 2.96
N ILE A 144 2.47 6.38 3.47
CA ILE A 144 1.92 5.02 3.49
C ILE A 144 1.57 4.67 4.93
N VAL A 145 0.36 4.20 5.15
CA VAL A 145 -0.13 3.83 6.47
C VAL A 145 -1.05 2.61 6.41
N GLU A 146 -0.90 1.70 7.38
CA GLU A 146 -1.89 0.67 7.66
C GLU A 146 -2.94 1.26 8.61
N PRO A 147 -4.23 1.35 8.24
CA PRO A 147 -5.27 1.80 9.18
C PRO A 147 -5.41 0.87 10.39
N ILE A 148 -5.10 -0.40 10.18
CA ILE A 148 -4.96 -1.42 11.23
C ILE A 148 -3.62 -2.13 11.00
N GLN A 149 -2.65 -1.89 11.84
CA GLN A 149 -1.35 -2.58 11.77
C GLN A 149 -1.53 -4.07 12.06
N GLY A 150 -1.47 -4.91 11.03
CA GLY A 150 -1.70 -6.34 11.15
C GLY A 150 -0.55 -7.07 11.85
N GLU A 151 0.59 -7.16 11.22
CA GLU A 151 1.80 -7.80 11.76
C GLU A 151 2.35 -7.08 13.01
N GLY A 152 2.09 -5.81 13.15
CA GLY A 152 2.43 -5.00 14.32
C GLY A 152 1.66 -5.37 15.58
N GLY A 153 0.61 -6.18 15.49
CA GLY A 153 -0.15 -6.68 16.63
C GLY A 153 -1.67 -6.48 16.57
N ILE A 154 -2.22 -6.27 15.38
CA ILE A 154 -3.65 -5.98 15.15
C ILE A 154 -4.04 -4.70 15.90
N ILE A 155 -3.31 -3.62 15.62
CA ILE A 155 -3.45 -2.33 16.30
C ILE A 155 -4.18 -1.36 15.38
N PRO A 156 -5.45 -1.02 15.66
CA PRO A 156 -6.13 0.03 14.94
C PRO A 156 -5.54 1.40 15.29
N LEU A 157 -5.30 2.22 14.29
CA LEU A 157 -4.92 3.60 14.48
C LEU A 157 -6.14 4.43 14.89
N SER A 158 -5.91 5.51 15.64
CA SER A 158 -7.01 6.38 16.05
C SER A 158 -7.54 7.20 14.87
N ASP A 159 -8.85 7.48 14.89
CA ASP A 159 -9.47 8.36 13.90
C ASP A 159 -8.82 9.74 13.89
N GLU A 160 -8.36 10.22 15.05
CA GLU A 160 -7.65 11.49 15.16
C GLU A 160 -6.34 11.47 14.37
N PHE A 161 -5.53 10.42 14.51
CA PHE A 161 -4.28 10.26 13.77
C PHE A 161 -4.53 10.18 12.25
N LEU A 162 -5.50 9.39 11.82
CA LEU A 162 -5.86 9.26 10.40
C LEU A 162 -6.36 10.59 9.82
N ASN A 163 -7.14 11.36 10.60
CA ASN A 163 -7.59 12.69 10.19
C ASN A 163 -6.44 13.70 10.09
N VAL A 164 -5.46 13.65 11.00
CA VAL A 164 -4.26 14.50 10.90
C VAL A 164 -3.52 14.25 9.59
N ILE A 165 -3.27 12.98 9.25
CA ILE A 165 -2.61 12.59 7.99
C ILE A 165 -3.45 13.03 6.78
N ARG A 166 -4.76 12.80 6.81
CA ARG A 166 -5.66 13.16 5.70
C ARG A 166 -5.65 14.66 5.45
N ASN A 167 -5.82 15.45 6.51
CA ASN A 167 -5.81 16.91 6.42
C ASN A 167 -4.48 17.45 5.88
N PHE A 168 -3.37 16.87 6.32
CA PHE A 168 -2.05 17.24 5.80
C PHE A 168 -1.94 16.95 4.30
N CYS A 169 -2.32 15.75 3.86
CA CYS A 169 -2.30 15.37 2.45
C CYS A 169 -3.17 16.27 1.60
N ASP A 170 -4.36 16.65 2.08
CA ASP A 170 -5.27 17.56 1.39
C ASP A 170 -4.69 18.98 1.22
N GLN A 171 -3.99 19.48 2.24
CA GLN A 171 -3.39 20.82 2.22
C GLN A 171 -2.14 20.91 1.36
N THR A 172 -1.35 19.84 1.28
CA THR A 172 -0.03 19.83 0.62
C THR A 172 0.01 19.14 -0.73
N GLY A 173 -1.06 18.38 -1.05
CA GLY A 173 -1.12 17.52 -2.23
C GLY A 173 -0.27 16.25 -2.11
N VAL A 174 0.34 15.95 -0.96
CA VAL A 174 1.02 14.69 -0.70
C VAL A 174 0.05 13.53 -0.88
N LEU A 175 0.49 12.48 -1.57
CA LEU A 175 -0.36 11.31 -1.82
C LEU A 175 -0.55 10.50 -0.53
N LEU A 176 -1.77 10.05 -0.26
CA LEU A 176 -2.07 9.16 0.85
C LEU A 176 -2.34 7.75 0.31
N ILE A 177 -1.64 6.78 0.86
CA ILE A 177 -1.74 5.37 0.50
C ILE A 177 -2.15 4.61 1.75
N PHE A 178 -3.33 4.00 1.72
CA PHE A 178 -3.75 3.05 2.75
C PHE A 178 -3.34 1.63 2.33
N ASP A 179 -2.55 0.97 3.17
CA ASP A 179 -2.26 -0.45 3.05
C ASP A 179 -3.29 -1.22 3.88
N GLU A 180 -4.25 -1.80 3.18
CA GLU A 180 -5.35 -2.58 3.77
C GLU A 180 -5.23 -4.08 3.46
N ILE A 181 -4.01 -4.54 3.13
CA ILE A 181 -3.70 -5.93 2.76
C ILE A 181 -3.76 -6.86 3.97
#